data_8c85f3312ee9befb7f69f8bae36d6792
#
_entry.id   8c85f3312ee9befb7f69f8bae36d6792
#
_cell.length_a   1.000
_cell.length_b   1.000
_cell.length_c   1.000
_cell.angle_alpha   90.00
_cell.angle_beta   90.00
_cell.angle_gamma   90.00
#
_symmetry.space_group_name_H-M   'P 1'
#
loop_
_entity.id
_entity.type
_entity.pdbx_description
1 polymer ?
#
loop_
_entity_poly.entity_id
_entity_poly.type
_entity_poly.pdbx_seq_one_letter_code
_entity_poly.pdbx_strand_id
1 'polypeptide(L)'
;LVRSRGLGDVYKRQELYIIRDAGRKIVAFMGLSDELIEMLFVNPGEQGKGYGKRLLEYATRKKQLDKVDVNEQNEKALSFYLHMGFQIIGRDETDGMGKPYPILHLQLKEATVEKSKSKG
;
A
#
# COMPACT_ATOMS: atom_id res chain seq x y z
N LEU A 1 -1.14 13.94 10.17
CA LEU A 1 -1.98 12.80 10.24
C LEU A 1 -2.18 12.29 11.63
N VAL A 2 -3.39 12.09 11.96
CA VAL A 2 -3.71 11.61 13.26
C VAL A 2 -3.76 10.14 13.28
N ARG A 3 -3.13 9.55 14.25
CA ARG A 3 -3.19 8.22 14.43
C ARG A 3 -4.26 7.90 15.36
N SER A 4 -5.13 7.08 14.95
CA SER A 4 -6.12 6.61 15.82
C SER A 4 -5.53 5.62 16.72
N ARG A 5 -5.94 5.52 17.93
CA ARG A 5 -5.42 4.54 18.74
C ARG A 5 -6.50 3.83 19.43
N GLY A 6 -6.33 2.62 19.58
CA GLY A 6 -7.23 1.80 20.28
C GLY A 6 -7.22 2.22 21.71
N LEU A 7 -8.30 2.14 22.33
CA LEU A 7 -8.44 2.59 23.65
C LEU A 7 -7.78 1.69 24.59
N GLY A 8 -6.57 1.94 24.81
CA GLY A 8 -5.80 1.18 25.72
C GLY A 8 -5.44 -0.17 25.28
N ASP A 9 -5.81 -0.52 24.09
CA ASP A 9 -5.54 -1.81 23.64
C ASP A 9 -4.41 -1.91 22.72
N VAL A 10 -4.24 -3.01 22.13
CA VAL A 10 -3.26 -3.22 21.11
C VAL A 10 -3.68 -2.49 19.88
N TYR A 11 -2.80 -1.70 19.33
CA TYR A 11 -3.08 -1.09 18.04
C TYR A 11 -1.79 -1.09 17.26
N LYS A 12 -1.92 -1.01 15.95
CA LYS A 12 -0.78 -1.07 15.11
C LYS A 12 -0.18 0.29 14.98
N ARG A 13 1.15 0.32 15.05
CA ARG A 13 1.85 1.51 14.82
C ARG A 13 1.68 1.93 13.39
N GLN A 14 1.51 3.20 13.16
CA GLN A 14 1.34 3.72 11.82
C GLN A 14 2.40 4.75 11.52
N GLU A 15 2.87 4.75 10.29
CA GLU A 15 3.83 5.73 9.81
C GLU A 15 3.28 6.35 8.54
N LEU A 16 3.53 7.65 8.38
CA LEU A 16 3.10 8.35 7.20
C LEU A 16 4.31 8.85 6.45
N TYR A 17 4.33 8.58 5.15
CA TYR A 17 5.40 9.03 4.27
C TYR A 17 4.81 9.94 3.21
N ILE A 18 5.49 11.04 2.92
CA ILE A 18 4.96 12.09 2.08
C ILE A 18 6.00 12.43 1.03
N ILE A 19 5.54 12.70 -0.19
CA ILE A 19 6.39 13.28 -1.23
C ILE A 19 5.91 14.69 -1.50
N ARG A 20 6.85 15.63 -1.50
CA ARG A 20 6.57 17.01 -1.86
C ARG A 20 7.29 17.34 -3.14
N ASP A 21 6.68 18.21 -3.94
CA ASP A 21 7.36 18.67 -5.17
C ASP A 21 8.31 19.82 -4.82
N ALA A 22 8.92 20.40 -5.85
CA ALA A 22 9.87 21.48 -5.65
C ALA A 22 9.23 22.69 -4.99
N GLY A 23 7.94 22.89 -5.19
CA GLY A 23 7.20 23.97 -4.54
C GLY A 23 6.71 23.61 -3.16
N ARG A 24 7.10 22.45 -2.63
CA ARG A 24 6.76 21.97 -1.31
C ARG A 24 5.30 21.55 -1.16
N LYS A 25 4.61 21.39 -2.28
CA LYS A 25 3.25 20.89 -2.25
C LYS A 25 3.29 19.38 -2.09
N ILE A 26 2.40 18.86 -1.27
CA ILE A 26 2.31 17.41 -1.11
C ILE A 26 1.68 16.83 -2.35
N VAL A 27 2.39 15.95 -3.03
CA VAL A 27 1.90 15.34 -4.26
C VAL A 27 1.51 13.89 -4.08
N ALA A 28 2.00 13.25 -3.04
CA ALA A 28 1.65 11.86 -2.77
C ALA A 28 1.92 11.54 -1.31
N PHE A 29 1.20 10.55 -0.78
CA PHE A 29 1.51 10.09 0.57
C PHE A 29 1.11 8.63 0.73
N MET A 30 1.65 8.02 1.75
CA MET A 30 1.45 6.60 2.00
C MET A 30 1.43 6.37 3.49
N GLY A 31 0.50 5.57 3.95
CA GLY A 31 0.42 5.17 5.35
C GLY A 31 0.76 3.70 5.49
N LEU A 32 1.58 3.39 6.47
CA LEU A 32 2.01 2.02 6.72
C LEU A 32 1.69 1.63 8.15
N SER A 33 1.30 0.38 8.34
CA SER A 33 1.26 -0.18 9.68
C SER A 33 2.41 -1.16 9.79
N ASP A 34 2.45 -1.90 10.88
CA ASP A 34 3.50 -2.91 11.04
C ASP A 34 3.34 -4.06 10.07
N GLU A 35 2.17 -4.24 9.51
CA GLU A 35 1.89 -5.42 8.69
C GLU A 35 1.52 -5.11 7.25
N LEU A 36 0.99 -3.92 7.00
CA LEU A 36 0.40 -3.63 5.70
C LEU A 36 0.74 -2.25 5.22
N ILE A 37 0.65 -2.11 3.90
CA ILE A 37 0.54 -0.79 3.30
C ILE A 37 -0.93 -0.43 3.45
N GLU A 38 -1.22 0.55 4.30
CA GLU A 38 -2.61 0.86 4.65
C GLU A 38 -3.27 1.76 3.63
N MET A 39 -2.52 2.66 3.03
CA MET A 39 -3.05 3.54 2.01
C MET A 39 -1.91 4.10 1.18
N LEU A 40 -2.22 4.45 -0.04
CA LEU A 40 -1.26 5.09 -0.91
C LEU A 40 -2.05 6.01 -1.82
N PHE A 41 -1.72 7.27 -1.79
CA PHE A 41 -2.46 8.27 -2.52
C PHE A 41 -1.54 9.15 -3.34
N VAL A 42 -1.92 9.40 -4.59
CA VAL A 42 -1.22 10.33 -5.46
C VAL A 42 -2.24 11.35 -5.94
N ASN A 43 -1.91 12.63 -5.81
CA ASN A 43 -2.81 13.69 -6.28
C ASN A 43 -3.18 13.43 -7.74
N PRO A 44 -4.44 13.62 -8.10
CA PRO A 44 -4.86 13.33 -9.47
C PRO A 44 -4.05 14.02 -10.54
N GLY A 45 -3.63 15.24 -10.29
CA GLY A 45 -2.84 15.95 -11.30
C GLY A 45 -1.40 15.51 -11.38
N GLU A 46 -0.98 14.64 -10.46
CA GLU A 46 0.40 14.20 -10.40
C GLU A 46 0.58 12.75 -10.77
N GLN A 47 -0.47 12.10 -11.22
CA GLN A 47 -0.36 10.70 -11.58
C GLN A 47 0.45 10.54 -12.85
N GLY A 48 1.08 9.39 -12.99
CA GLY A 48 1.92 9.14 -14.14
C GLY A 48 3.34 9.63 -14.00
N LYS A 49 3.69 10.20 -12.84
CA LYS A 49 5.04 10.73 -12.64
C LYS A 49 5.92 9.83 -11.79
N GLY A 50 5.41 8.67 -11.44
CA GLY A 50 6.22 7.70 -10.69
C GLY A 50 6.18 7.85 -9.18
N TYR A 51 5.36 8.74 -8.64
CA TYR A 51 5.32 8.93 -7.19
C TYR A 51 4.77 7.71 -6.48
N GLY A 52 3.72 7.09 -7.02
CA GLY A 52 3.17 5.89 -6.40
C GLY A 52 4.20 4.77 -6.39
N LYS A 53 4.91 4.61 -7.48
CA LYS A 53 5.94 3.58 -7.57
C LYS A 53 7.05 3.84 -6.56
N ARG A 54 7.46 5.09 -6.39
CA ARG A 54 8.51 5.42 -5.43
C ARG A 54 8.10 5.09 -4.01
N LEU A 55 6.85 5.44 -3.65
CA LEU A 55 6.37 5.13 -2.32
C LEU A 55 6.26 3.63 -2.12
N LEU A 56 5.73 2.94 -3.11
CA LEU A 56 5.56 1.49 -2.99
C LEU A 56 6.91 0.80 -2.87
N GLU A 57 7.90 1.25 -3.63
CA GLU A 57 9.23 0.65 -3.53
C GLU A 57 9.84 0.89 -2.16
N TYR A 58 9.60 2.05 -1.58
CA TYR A 58 10.08 2.30 -0.24
C TYR A 58 9.45 1.33 0.74
N ALA A 59 8.14 1.13 0.64
CA ALA A 59 7.45 0.22 1.53
C ALA A 59 7.96 -1.21 1.40
N THR A 60 8.16 -1.66 0.17
CA THR A 60 8.54 -3.06 -0.04
C THR A 60 10.00 -3.30 0.24
N ARG A 61 10.86 -2.35 -0.08
CA ARG A 61 12.30 -2.56 0.06
C ARG A 61 12.85 -2.12 1.40
N LYS A 62 12.43 -0.95 1.86
CA LYS A 62 12.97 -0.44 3.11
C LYS A 62 12.20 -0.92 4.31
N LYS A 63 10.91 -0.99 4.18
CA LYS A 63 10.08 -1.41 5.30
C LYS A 63 9.73 -2.88 5.24
N GLN A 64 10.01 -3.51 4.11
CA GLN A 64 9.80 -4.95 3.91
C GLN A 64 8.34 -5.36 4.10
N LEU A 65 7.45 -4.51 3.67
CA LEU A 65 6.03 -4.80 3.68
C LEU A 65 5.63 -5.29 2.32
N ASP A 66 4.92 -6.39 2.27
CA ASP A 66 4.55 -6.99 1.00
C ASP A 66 3.05 -7.21 0.85
N LYS A 67 2.25 -6.63 1.73
CA LYS A 67 0.81 -6.83 1.67
C LYS A 67 0.08 -5.51 1.62
N VAL A 68 -1.04 -5.52 0.92
CA VAL A 68 -1.92 -4.35 0.85
C VAL A 68 -3.35 -4.84 0.71
N ASP A 69 -4.27 -4.11 1.30
CA ASP A 69 -5.68 -4.37 1.14
C ASP A 69 -6.27 -3.30 0.26
N VAL A 70 -7.09 -3.70 -0.70
CA VAL A 70 -7.65 -2.80 -1.70
C VAL A 70 -9.13 -3.03 -1.81
N ASN A 71 -9.91 -1.95 -1.81
CA ASN A 71 -11.34 -2.06 -2.07
C ASN A 71 -11.51 -2.56 -3.51
N GLU A 72 -12.30 -3.61 -3.66
CA GLU A 72 -12.48 -4.24 -4.97
C GLU A 72 -13.02 -3.25 -6.01
N GLN A 73 -13.76 -2.26 -5.56
CA GLN A 73 -14.34 -1.28 -6.45
C GLN A 73 -13.36 -0.20 -6.88
N ASN A 74 -12.20 -0.16 -6.26
CA ASN A 74 -11.17 0.81 -6.62
C ASN A 74 -10.30 0.22 -7.71
N GLU A 75 -10.80 0.28 -8.94
CA GLU A 75 -10.15 -0.38 -10.06
C GLU A 75 -8.78 0.19 -10.39
N LYS A 76 -8.62 1.49 -10.20
CA LYS A 76 -7.34 2.11 -10.45
C LYS A 76 -6.26 1.61 -9.51
N ALA A 77 -6.60 1.55 -8.23
CA ALA A 77 -5.64 1.07 -7.25
C ALA A 77 -5.32 -0.39 -7.50
N LEU A 78 -6.34 -1.18 -7.76
CA LEU A 78 -6.12 -2.60 -8.02
C LEU A 78 -5.20 -2.80 -9.21
N SER A 79 -5.49 -2.09 -10.30
CA SER A 79 -4.67 -2.18 -11.50
C SER A 79 -3.22 -1.79 -11.22
N PHE A 80 -3.03 -0.74 -10.44
CA PHE A 80 -1.69 -0.28 -10.10
C PHE A 80 -0.92 -1.36 -9.34
N TYR A 81 -1.55 -1.96 -8.31
CA TYR A 81 -0.84 -2.97 -7.54
C TYR A 81 -0.56 -4.22 -8.35
N LEU A 82 -1.53 -4.63 -9.18
CA LEU A 82 -1.28 -5.79 -10.03
C LEU A 82 -0.13 -5.53 -11.00
N HIS A 83 -0.09 -4.32 -11.55
CA HIS A 83 0.99 -3.94 -12.45
C HIS A 83 2.33 -3.95 -11.72
N MET A 84 2.34 -3.60 -10.46
CA MET A 84 3.56 -3.55 -9.67
C MET A 84 3.99 -4.92 -9.13
N GLY A 85 3.27 -5.97 -9.49
CA GLY A 85 3.70 -7.31 -9.14
C GLY A 85 2.97 -7.95 -7.98
N PHE A 86 1.92 -7.32 -7.50
CA PHE A 86 1.11 -7.93 -6.45
C PHE A 86 0.11 -8.90 -7.05
N GLN A 87 -0.30 -9.86 -6.27
CA GLN A 87 -1.31 -10.82 -6.68
C GLN A 87 -2.37 -10.90 -5.60
N ILE A 88 -3.58 -11.25 -6.01
CA ILE A 88 -4.68 -11.37 -5.07
C ILE A 88 -4.55 -12.70 -4.34
N ILE A 89 -4.54 -12.63 -3.02
CA ILE A 89 -4.41 -13.84 -2.21
C ILE A 89 -5.66 -14.11 -1.38
N GLY A 90 -6.62 -13.19 -1.36
CA GLY A 90 -7.83 -13.40 -0.60
C GLY A 90 -8.82 -12.29 -0.83
N ARG A 91 -10.02 -12.48 -0.32
CA ARG A 91 -11.09 -11.53 -0.50
C ARG A 91 -12.07 -11.64 0.66
N ASP A 92 -12.44 -10.52 1.24
CA ASP A 92 -13.53 -10.47 2.19
C ASP A 92 -14.71 -9.81 1.51
N GLU A 93 -15.89 -10.30 1.78
CA GLU A 93 -17.08 -9.76 1.13
C GLU A 93 -17.50 -8.43 1.70
N THR A 94 -17.05 -8.11 2.90
CA THR A 94 -17.40 -6.84 3.54
C THR A 94 -16.12 -6.15 3.96
N ASP A 95 -16.23 -4.84 4.17
CA ASP A 95 -15.08 -4.09 4.67
C ASP A 95 -14.97 -4.29 6.18
N GLY A 96 -14.00 -3.62 6.77
CA GLY A 96 -13.72 -3.77 8.19
C GLY A 96 -14.86 -3.33 9.10
N MET A 97 -15.84 -2.63 8.56
CA MET A 97 -16.99 -2.18 9.32
C MET A 97 -18.23 -2.97 8.99
N GLY A 98 -18.09 -4.06 8.24
CA GLY A 98 -19.22 -4.91 7.90
C GLY A 98 -20.06 -4.40 6.76
N LYS A 99 -19.62 -3.37 6.06
CA LYS A 99 -20.37 -2.85 4.93
C LYS A 99 -20.11 -3.67 3.69
N PRO A 100 -21.04 -3.66 2.72
CA PRO A 100 -20.90 -4.51 1.54
C PRO A 100 -19.93 -3.94 0.53
N TYR A 101 -18.71 -3.70 0.94
CA TYR A 101 -17.65 -3.22 0.08
C TYR A 101 -16.52 -4.23 0.15
N PRO A 102 -16.45 -5.15 -0.80
CA PRO A 102 -15.44 -6.21 -0.73
C PRO A 102 -14.03 -5.68 -0.72
N ILE A 103 -13.20 -6.34 0.04
CA ILE A 103 -11.79 -5.99 0.17
C ILE A 103 -10.96 -7.12 -0.40
N LEU A 104 -10.04 -6.79 -1.27
CA LEU A 104 -9.10 -7.76 -1.82
C LEU A 104 -7.80 -7.67 -1.04
N HIS A 105 -7.27 -8.83 -0.70
CA HIS A 105 -5.99 -8.91 -0.01
C HIS A 105 -4.94 -9.28 -1.05
N LEU A 106 -3.93 -8.44 -1.17
CA LEU A 106 -2.89 -8.63 -2.16
C LEU A 106 -1.55 -8.82 -1.49
N GLN A 107 -0.70 -9.57 -2.14
CA GLN A 107 0.65 -9.77 -1.66
C GLN A 107 1.60 -9.70 -2.84
N LEU A 108 2.75 -9.06 -2.62
CA LEU A 108 3.77 -8.95 -3.64
C LEU A 108 4.28 -10.34 -3.97
N LYS A 109 4.37 -10.67 -5.24
CA LYS A 109 4.93 -11.94 -5.65
C LYS A 109 6.38 -11.95 -5.25
N GLU A 110 6.81 -13.07 -4.72
CA GLU A 110 8.18 -13.19 -4.38
C GLU A 110 8.99 -13.07 -5.61
N ALA A 111 10.01 -12.29 -5.47
CA ALA A 111 10.93 -12.18 -6.55
C ALA A 111 11.66 -13.47 -6.58
N THR A 112 11.41 -14.18 -7.35
CA THR A 112 12.00 -15.44 -7.32
C THR A 112 13.43 -15.48 -7.72
N VAL A 113 13.23 -14.98 -7.56
CA VAL A 113 13.98 -14.72 -7.67
C VAL A 113 14.86 -14.42 -7.33
N GLU A 114 15.05 -14.26 -7.00
CA GLU A 114 15.62 -13.84 -6.58
C GLU A 114 16.19 -14.35 -6.11
N LYS A 115 16.06 -15.07 -5.93
CA LYS A 115 16.32 -15.54 -5.51
C LYS A 115 17.06 -16.00 -5.87
N SER A 116 16.92 -16.15 -6.26
CA SER A 116 17.54 -16.51 -6.51
C SER A 116 18.42 -16.34 -6.71
N LYS A 117 18.64 -16.18 -6.72
CA LYS A 117 19.39 -15.99 -6.85
C LYS A 117 20.13 -15.96 -6.49
N SER A 118 20.05 -16.24 -6.15
CA SER A 118 20.62 -16.21 -5.80
C SER A 118 21.19 -16.52 -5.78
N LYS A 119 21.37 -16.78 -5.82
CA LYS A 119 21.78 -17.09 -5.85
C LYS A 119 22.40 -17.08 -6.12
N GLY A 120 22.30 -17.01 -6.06
CA GLY A 120 22.70 -17.01 -6.13
C GLY A 120 22.89 -17.05 -6.16
#